data_53ea5d4dc1af37e4a14ba28ddba2939e
#
_entry.id   53ea5d4dc1af37e4a14ba28ddba2939e
#
_cell.length_a   1.000
_cell.length_b   1.000
_cell.length_c   1.000
_cell.angle_alpha   90.00
_cell.angle_beta   90.00
_cell.angle_gamma   90.00
#
_symmetry.space_group_name_H-M   'P 1'
#
loop_
_entity.id
_entity.type
_entity.pdbx_description
1 polymer ?
#
loop_
_entity_poly.entity_id
_entity_poly.type
_entity_poly.pdbx_seq_one_letter_code
_entity_poly.pdbx_strand_id
1 'polypeptide(L)'
;FHNLFVDSSSIKEFCEENNMRICLDASHSQLACNFFKESFIEFTKEVSPFTAHMHLADASGVDGEGLQIDEGEVNWKKFSEVINKYAPNATFIPEIWQGHKDDGEGAWKALDRLSNYLD
;
A
#
# COMPACT_ATOMS: atom_id res chain seq x y z
N PHE A 1 12.11 -12.72 -2.97
CA PHE A 1 10.71 -12.59 -3.41
C PHE A 1 10.36 -13.70 -4.40
N HIS A 2 9.46 -14.60 -4.02
CA HIS A 2 8.92 -15.62 -4.91
C HIS A 2 7.49 -15.27 -5.35
N ASN A 3 7.20 -14.00 -5.50
CA ASN A 3 5.89 -13.53 -5.91
C ASN A 3 5.80 -13.44 -7.44
N LEU A 4 4.68 -13.93 -7.99
CA LEU A 4 4.44 -13.91 -9.43
C LEU A 4 4.13 -12.52 -9.97
N PHE A 5 3.58 -11.64 -9.14
CA PHE A 5 3.13 -10.31 -9.52
C PHE A 5 3.81 -9.25 -8.67
N VAL A 6 4.98 -8.82 -9.11
CA VAL A 6 5.79 -7.80 -8.41
C VAL A 6 5.89 -6.48 -9.17
N ASP A 7 5.48 -6.44 -10.42
CA ASP A 7 5.46 -5.22 -11.23
C ASP A 7 4.02 -4.81 -11.59
N SER A 8 3.82 -3.52 -11.74
CA SER A 8 2.48 -2.95 -11.98
C SER A 8 1.89 -3.37 -13.33
N SER A 9 2.72 -3.52 -14.35
CA SER A 9 2.25 -3.91 -15.68
C SER A 9 1.67 -5.31 -15.70
N SER A 10 2.34 -6.27 -15.06
CA SER A 10 1.85 -7.67 -14.95
C SER A 10 0.56 -7.75 -14.13
N ILE A 11 0.46 -6.98 -13.04
CA ILE A 11 -0.75 -6.91 -12.23
C ILE A 11 -1.91 -6.36 -13.04
N LYS A 12 -1.69 -5.25 -13.73
CA LYS A 12 -2.70 -4.62 -14.59
C LYS A 12 -3.19 -5.57 -15.67
N GLU A 13 -2.27 -6.20 -16.41
CA GLU A 13 -2.59 -7.15 -17.47
C GLU A 13 -3.43 -8.32 -16.95
N PHE A 14 -3.01 -8.92 -15.84
CA PHE A 14 -3.75 -10.00 -15.20
C PHE A 14 -5.18 -9.58 -14.81
N CYS A 15 -5.34 -8.40 -14.19
CA CYS A 15 -6.65 -7.89 -13.78
C CYS A 15 -7.56 -7.64 -14.98
N GLU A 16 -7.03 -7.05 -16.05
CA GLU A 16 -7.80 -6.78 -17.27
C GLU A 16 -8.24 -8.08 -17.96
N GLU A 17 -7.33 -9.04 -18.11
CA GLU A 17 -7.62 -10.32 -18.79
C GLU A 17 -8.61 -11.20 -18.02
N ASN A 18 -8.59 -11.14 -16.70
CA ASN A 18 -9.39 -12.02 -15.83
C ASN A 18 -10.56 -11.31 -15.14
N ASN A 19 -10.79 -10.04 -15.41
CA ASN A 19 -11.81 -9.23 -14.75
C ASN A 19 -11.71 -9.34 -13.22
N MET A 20 -10.52 -9.17 -12.68
CA MET A 20 -10.23 -9.29 -11.24
C MET A 20 -9.78 -7.97 -10.64
N ARG A 21 -9.89 -7.89 -9.33
CA ARG A 21 -9.41 -6.76 -8.52
C ARG A 21 -8.40 -7.27 -7.50
N ILE A 22 -7.61 -6.35 -6.97
CA ILE A 22 -6.53 -6.69 -6.04
C ILE A 22 -6.73 -6.10 -4.65
N CYS A 23 -6.03 -6.70 -3.69
CA CYS A 23 -5.67 -6.08 -2.43
C CYS A 23 -4.27 -5.49 -2.59
N LEU A 24 -4.15 -4.18 -2.50
CA LEU A 24 -2.87 -3.48 -2.59
C LEU A 24 -2.22 -3.42 -1.20
N ASP A 25 -1.04 -4.01 -1.07
CA ASP A 25 -0.22 -3.88 0.12
C ASP A 25 0.80 -2.76 -0.08
N ALA A 26 0.61 -1.65 0.61
CA ALA A 26 1.46 -0.47 0.43
C ALA A 26 2.91 -0.70 0.87
N SER A 27 3.09 -1.38 2.00
CA SER A 27 4.42 -1.67 2.55
C SER A 27 5.23 -2.55 1.60
N HIS A 28 4.68 -3.71 1.22
CA HIS A 28 5.36 -4.62 0.31
C HIS A 28 5.59 -4.03 -1.08
N SER A 29 4.65 -3.24 -1.57
CA SER A 29 4.81 -2.55 -2.87
C SER A 29 5.91 -1.49 -2.84
N GLN A 30 6.03 -0.74 -1.73
CA GLN A 30 7.13 0.21 -1.56
C GLN A 30 8.48 -0.49 -1.55
N LEU A 31 8.60 -1.62 -0.81
CA LEU A 31 9.85 -2.41 -0.78
C LEU A 31 10.22 -2.95 -2.16
N ALA A 32 9.24 -3.48 -2.90
CA ALA A 32 9.46 -3.99 -4.26
C ALA A 32 9.92 -2.86 -5.20
N CYS A 33 9.29 -1.70 -5.13
CA CYS A 33 9.69 -0.53 -5.93
C CYS A 33 11.10 -0.06 -5.58
N ASN A 34 11.46 -0.07 -4.29
CA ASN A 34 12.82 0.27 -3.86
C ASN A 34 13.84 -0.72 -4.43
N PHE A 35 13.53 -2.01 -4.37
CA PHE A 35 14.40 -3.06 -4.89
C PHE A 35 14.63 -2.94 -6.41
N PHE A 36 13.56 -2.70 -7.17
CA PHE A 36 13.63 -2.55 -8.63
C PHE A 36 13.95 -1.14 -9.09
N LYS A 37 14.15 -0.19 -8.15
CA LYS A 37 14.40 1.23 -8.43
C LYS A 37 13.31 1.87 -9.29
N GLU A 38 12.07 1.58 -8.95
CA GLU A 38 10.87 2.12 -9.58
C GLU A 38 10.15 3.10 -8.66
N SER A 39 9.30 3.96 -9.24
CA SER A 39 8.47 4.88 -8.46
C SER A 39 7.26 4.16 -7.87
N PHE A 40 7.15 4.15 -6.54
CA PHE A 40 5.98 3.62 -5.85
C PHE A 40 4.69 4.38 -6.22
N ILE A 41 4.77 5.68 -6.41
CA ILE A 41 3.59 6.49 -6.79
C ILE A 41 3.12 6.14 -8.21
N GLU A 42 4.03 5.94 -9.16
CA GLU A 42 3.66 5.49 -10.51
C GLU A 42 3.10 4.07 -10.50
N PHE A 43 3.69 3.16 -9.71
CA PHE A 43 3.16 1.83 -9.44
C PHE A 43 1.72 1.92 -8.92
N THR A 44 1.49 2.74 -7.90
CA THR A 44 0.17 2.93 -7.29
C THR A 44 -0.85 3.45 -8.30
N LYS A 45 -0.48 4.42 -9.14
CA LYS A 45 -1.37 4.93 -10.19
C LYS A 45 -1.82 3.82 -11.14
N GLU A 46 -0.91 2.95 -11.53
CA GLU A 46 -1.19 1.90 -12.50
C GLU A 46 -2.12 0.81 -11.94
N VAL A 47 -1.96 0.44 -10.66
CA VAL A 47 -2.76 -0.63 -10.04
C VAL A 47 -4.03 -0.14 -9.35
N SER A 48 -4.13 1.15 -9.03
CA SER A 48 -5.27 1.71 -8.30
C SER A 48 -6.63 1.46 -8.94
N PRO A 49 -6.79 1.54 -10.28
CA PRO A 49 -8.08 1.25 -10.90
C PRO A 49 -8.61 -0.17 -10.63
N PHE A 50 -7.73 -1.09 -10.26
CA PHE A 50 -8.07 -2.49 -9.95
C PHE A 50 -8.09 -2.78 -8.45
N THR A 51 -7.83 -1.79 -7.61
CA THR A 51 -7.72 -1.97 -6.16
C THR A 51 -9.07 -1.90 -5.48
N ALA A 52 -9.44 -3.00 -4.80
CA ALA A 52 -10.67 -3.09 -4.01
C ALA A 52 -10.42 -2.89 -2.51
N HIS A 53 -9.25 -3.27 -2.02
CA HIS A 53 -8.87 -3.21 -0.62
C HIS A 53 -7.38 -2.93 -0.50
N MET A 54 -6.96 -2.42 0.65
CA MET A 54 -5.57 -2.09 0.91
C MET A 54 -5.13 -2.54 2.29
N HIS A 55 -3.91 -3.04 2.39
CA HIS A 55 -3.18 -3.19 3.64
C HIS A 55 -2.19 -2.02 3.75
N LEU A 56 -2.28 -1.24 4.80
CA LEU A 56 -1.51 -0.01 4.94
C LEU A 56 -0.55 -0.08 6.12
N ALA A 57 0.73 -0.04 5.79
CA ALA A 57 1.84 0.14 6.70
C ALA A 57 2.95 0.87 5.95
N ASP A 58 3.84 1.50 6.68
CA ASP A 58 5.00 2.14 6.09
C ASP A 58 6.12 1.12 5.83
N ALA A 59 7.14 1.54 5.12
CA ALA A 59 8.25 0.69 4.72
C ALA A 59 9.53 1.51 4.55
N SER A 60 10.67 0.85 4.71
CA SER A 60 11.97 1.48 4.52
C SER A 60 12.97 0.51 3.89
N GLY A 61 13.72 0.97 2.91
CA GLY A 61 14.72 0.15 2.22
C GLY A 61 14.09 -0.99 1.44
N VAL A 62 14.65 -2.18 1.56
CA VAL A 62 14.19 -3.38 0.85
C VAL A 62 13.67 -4.48 1.79
N ASP A 63 13.81 -4.30 3.09
CA ASP A 63 13.48 -5.30 4.12
C ASP A 63 12.74 -4.71 5.34
N GLY A 64 12.55 -3.40 5.41
CA GLY A 64 11.84 -2.74 6.51
C GLY A 64 10.34 -2.68 6.27
N GLU A 65 9.64 -3.80 6.42
CA GLU A 65 8.19 -3.90 6.23
C GLU A 65 7.40 -3.60 7.52
N GLY A 66 6.13 -3.26 7.37
CA GLY A 66 5.20 -3.17 8.48
C GLY A 66 5.47 -2.05 9.47
N LEU A 67 6.15 -0.99 9.05
CA LEU A 67 6.46 0.15 9.91
C LEU A 67 5.22 0.99 10.21
N GLN A 68 5.26 1.71 11.33
CA GLN A 68 4.21 2.65 11.66
C GLN A 68 4.10 3.74 10.58
N ILE A 69 2.90 4.22 10.35
CA ILE A 69 2.63 5.31 9.39
C ILE A 69 3.47 6.55 9.75
N ASP A 70 4.07 7.17 8.76
CA ASP A 70 4.99 8.30 8.86
C ASP A 70 6.39 7.97 9.43
N GLU A 71 6.69 6.69 9.64
CA GLU A 71 8.01 6.27 10.15
C GLU A 71 8.87 5.58 9.09
N GLY A 72 8.43 5.59 7.84
CA GLY A 72 9.15 5.02 6.69
C GLY A 72 9.27 5.97 5.51
N GLU A 73 9.32 5.41 4.31
CA GLU A 73 9.56 6.14 3.06
C GLU A 73 8.30 6.39 2.22
N VAL A 74 7.16 5.82 2.60
CA VAL A 74 5.92 6.01 1.82
C VAL A 74 5.50 7.48 1.85
N ASN A 75 5.31 8.06 0.67
CA ASN A 75 4.76 9.41 0.57
C ASN A 75 3.24 9.35 0.68
N TRP A 76 2.73 9.35 1.90
CA TRP A 76 1.31 9.19 2.21
C TRP A 76 0.43 10.26 1.58
N LYS A 77 0.93 11.47 1.47
CA LYS A 77 0.19 12.57 0.82
C LYS A 77 -0.07 12.24 -0.65
N LYS A 78 0.98 11.91 -1.40
CA LYS A 78 0.84 11.55 -2.81
C LYS A 78 0.08 10.25 -3.02
N PHE A 79 0.32 9.25 -2.15
CA PHE A 79 -0.43 8.00 -2.16
C PHE A 79 -1.93 8.26 -2.03
N SER A 80 -2.34 9.05 -1.04
CA SER A 80 -3.75 9.36 -0.81
C SER A 80 -4.38 10.12 -1.99
N GLU A 81 -3.65 11.04 -2.61
CA GLU A 81 -4.12 11.74 -3.80
C GLU A 81 -4.44 10.76 -4.94
N VAL A 82 -3.58 9.76 -5.16
CA VAL A 82 -3.79 8.72 -6.17
C VAL A 82 -5.00 7.85 -5.83
N ILE A 83 -5.10 7.39 -4.58
CA ILE A 83 -6.21 6.54 -4.13
C ILE A 83 -7.54 7.28 -4.23
N ASN A 84 -7.61 8.51 -3.77
CA ASN A 84 -8.84 9.31 -3.84
C ASN A 84 -9.30 9.51 -5.28
N LYS A 85 -8.37 9.59 -6.24
CA LYS A 85 -8.69 9.78 -7.65
C LYS A 85 -9.09 8.49 -8.36
N TYR A 86 -8.35 7.40 -8.16
CA TYR A 86 -8.48 6.17 -8.95
C TYR A 86 -9.11 4.99 -8.23
N ALA A 87 -9.13 5.00 -6.90
CA ALA A 87 -9.70 3.93 -6.07
C ALA A 87 -10.52 4.51 -4.90
N PRO A 88 -11.48 5.44 -5.15
CA PRO A 88 -12.16 6.16 -4.06
C PRO A 88 -13.04 5.26 -3.19
N ASN A 89 -13.40 4.07 -3.68
CA ASN A 89 -14.24 3.12 -2.96
C ASN A 89 -13.44 1.98 -2.33
N ALA A 90 -12.13 1.96 -2.46
CA ALA A 90 -11.30 0.94 -1.83
C ALA A 90 -11.37 1.08 -0.31
N THR A 91 -11.51 -0.06 0.36
CA THR A 91 -11.41 -0.14 1.82
C THR A 91 -9.97 -0.39 2.26
N PHE A 92 -9.67 -0.22 3.54
CA PHE A 92 -8.33 -0.51 4.04
C PHE A 92 -8.32 -0.96 5.49
N ILE A 93 -7.23 -1.64 5.86
CA ILE A 93 -6.87 -1.91 7.25
C ILE A 93 -5.41 -1.48 7.48
N PRO A 94 -5.07 -1.00 8.68
CA PRO A 94 -3.66 -0.84 9.04
C PRO A 94 -3.04 -2.20 9.35
N GLU A 95 -1.86 -2.46 8.81
CA GLU A 95 -1.15 -3.73 9.01
C GLU A 95 0.24 -3.50 9.60
N ILE A 96 0.27 -2.87 10.77
CA ILE A 96 1.50 -2.50 11.46
C ILE A 96 2.08 -3.71 12.19
N TRP A 97 3.38 -3.93 12.08
CA TRP A 97 4.08 -4.98 12.84
C TRP A 97 3.75 -4.87 14.33
N GLN A 98 3.24 -5.96 14.89
CA GLN A 98 2.79 -6.03 16.28
C GLN A 98 1.72 -4.99 16.67
N GLY A 99 1.01 -4.42 15.70
CA GLY A 99 -0.01 -3.41 15.96
C GLY A 99 -1.19 -3.88 16.82
N HIS A 100 -1.37 -5.21 16.94
CA HIS A 100 -2.42 -5.81 17.78
C HIS A 100 -2.08 -5.83 19.28
N LYS A 101 -0.81 -5.65 19.64
CA LYS A 101 -0.38 -5.66 21.06
C LYS A 101 -0.92 -4.44 21.80
N ASP A 102 -0.99 -4.59 23.14
CA ASP A 102 -1.46 -3.53 24.05
C ASP A 102 -2.83 -2.97 23.61
N ASP A 103 -3.79 -3.88 23.45
CA ASP A 103 -5.17 -3.56 23.01
C ASP A 103 -5.24 -2.88 21.65
N GLY A 104 -4.28 -3.17 20.76
CA GLY A 104 -4.25 -2.62 19.41
C GLY A 104 -3.66 -1.23 19.31
N GLU A 105 -2.83 -0.81 20.26
CA GLU A 105 -2.26 0.54 20.29
C GLU A 105 -1.61 0.94 18.95
N GLY A 106 -0.83 0.06 18.34
CA GLY A 106 -0.19 0.33 17.06
C GLY A 106 -1.20 0.51 15.93
N ALA A 107 -2.25 -0.30 15.88
CA ALA A 107 -3.30 -0.19 14.88
C ALA A 107 -4.11 1.10 15.03
N TRP A 108 -4.49 1.47 16.24
CA TRP A 108 -5.20 2.71 16.50
C TRP A 108 -4.38 3.95 16.17
N LYS A 109 -3.10 3.93 16.50
CA LYS A 109 -2.15 5.01 16.14
C LYS A 109 -2.03 5.15 14.61
N ALA A 110 -1.98 4.03 13.89
CA ALA A 110 -1.94 4.04 12.43
C ALA A 110 -3.21 4.66 11.84
N LEU A 111 -4.39 4.29 12.35
CA LEU A 111 -5.66 4.89 11.91
C LEU A 111 -5.70 6.40 12.16
N ASP A 112 -5.22 6.85 13.32
CA ASP A 112 -5.14 8.27 13.63
C ASP A 112 -4.25 9.02 12.64
N ARG A 113 -3.07 8.48 12.35
CA ARG A 113 -2.15 9.08 11.37
C ARG A 113 -2.70 9.05 9.95
N LEU A 114 -3.30 7.93 9.53
CA LEU A 114 -3.92 7.81 8.20
C LEU A 114 -5.09 8.78 8.01
N SER A 115 -5.80 9.13 9.07
CA SER A 115 -6.90 10.11 9.00
C SER A 115 -6.46 11.49 8.52
N ASN A 116 -5.16 11.81 8.59
CA ASN A 116 -4.62 13.05 8.03
C ASN A 116 -4.49 13.02 6.51
N TYR A 117 -4.61 11.85 5.89
CA TYR A 117 -4.39 11.64 4.46
C TYR A 117 -5.63 11.08 3.75
N LEU A 118 -6.27 10.09 4.33
CA LEU A 118 -7.41 9.37 3.75
C LEU A 118 -8.71 9.81 4.44
N ASP A 119 -9.70 10.07 3.64
CA ASP A 119 -11.03 10.44 4.12
C ASP A 119 -11.84 9.22 4.62
#